data_7d73da2600a7cbce57eb5b9fe42afe02
#
_entry.id   7d73da2600a7cbce57eb5b9fe42afe02
#
_cell.length_a   1.000
_cell.length_b   1.000
_cell.length_c   1.000
_cell.angle_alpha   90.00
_cell.angle_beta   90.00
_cell.angle_gamma   90.00
#
_symmetry.space_group_name_H-M   'P 1'
#
loop_
_entity.id
_entity.type
_entity.pdbx_description
1 polymer ?
#
loop_
_entity_poly.entity_id
_entity_poly.type
_entity_poly.pdbx_seq_one_letter_code
_entity_poly.pdbx_strand_id
1 'polypeptide(L)'
;MLKSFFSKRQQLSFYVFPSYAAAPQGQMRECERGRGSSLKYAVMPAESAPINLTHHFLIAMPGLEDESFSRSVVYLCEHNERGALGLIINKPSTLSLQSLLSKIDLPLGREDLQADMVLRGGPVQTDRGFVLHDPIIIEGAKEDESAYASTLTIPGGLEMTTSKDVLEAIAHGAGPRRVVVTLGYASWGEGQLESELGESAWLTVNADPQVIFDTPVEERYNKAMGLLGLQPWMLSPEAGHA
;
A
#
# COMPACT_ATOMS: atom_id res chain seq x y z
N MET A 1 12.91 6.58 38.79
CA MET A 1 12.36 5.23 38.57
C MET A 1 11.89 5.09 37.12
N LEU A 2 12.81 5.00 36.17
CA LEU A 2 12.53 4.91 34.72
C LEU A 2 13.64 4.08 34.04
N LYS A 3 13.94 2.90 34.57
CA LYS A 3 14.98 1.99 34.06
C LYS A 3 14.50 0.54 33.90
N SER A 4 13.24 0.33 33.55
CA SER A 4 12.73 -1.06 33.42
C SER A 4 11.88 -1.36 32.18
N PHE A 5 11.97 -0.56 31.09
CA PHE A 5 11.16 -0.84 29.87
C PHE A 5 11.95 -1.12 28.58
N PHE A 6 13.28 -1.20 28.65
CA PHE A 6 14.10 -1.41 27.45
C PHE A 6 15.12 -2.56 27.60
N SER A 7 14.65 -3.72 28.07
CA SER A 7 15.46 -4.95 28.04
C SER A 7 14.76 -6.08 27.31
N LYS A 8 14.49 -5.87 26.03
CA LYS A 8 14.42 -6.94 25.00
C LYS A 8 14.84 -6.28 23.69
N ARG A 9 15.99 -6.71 23.15
CA ARG A 9 16.36 -6.52 21.75
C ARG A 9 15.23 -7.10 20.91
N GLN A 10 14.24 -6.28 20.57
CA GLN A 10 13.31 -6.61 19.48
C GLN A 10 14.11 -6.44 18.20
N GLN A 11 14.60 -7.54 17.67
CA GLN A 11 15.04 -7.61 16.28
C GLN A 11 13.83 -7.21 15.43
N LEU A 12 13.94 -6.07 14.75
CA LEU A 12 13.04 -5.74 13.65
C LEU A 12 13.16 -6.89 12.65
N SER A 13 12.16 -7.75 12.62
CA SER A 13 12.17 -8.93 11.76
C SER A 13 11.68 -8.52 10.39
N PHE A 14 12.57 -8.52 9.42
CA PHE A 14 12.24 -8.41 8.02
C PHE A 14 11.97 -9.83 7.49
N TYR A 15 10.73 -10.10 7.16
CA TYR A 15 10.30 -11.43 6.68
C TYR A 15 10.19 -11.42 5.15
N VAL A 16 10.70 -12.48 4.53
CA VAL A 16 10.61 -12.70 3.09
C VAL A 16 9.19 -13.13 2.73
N PHE A 17 8.53 -12.42 1.83
CA PHE A 17 7.34 -12.95 1.16
C PHE A 17 7.77 -14.10 0.24
N PRO A 18 7.04 -15.22 0.19
CA PRO A 18 7.30 -16.22 -0.83
C PRO A 18 7.04 -15.61 -2.20
N SER A 19 8.05 -15.66 -3.08
CA SER A 19 7.92 -15.23 -4.47
C SER A 19 6.82 -16.06 -5.16
N TYR A 20 5.80 -15.39 -5.67
CA TYR A 20 4.75 -16.02 -6.44
C TYR A 20 5.27 -16.26 -7.86
N ALA A 21 5.43 -17.53 -8.22
CA ALA A 21 5.63 -17.95 -9.59
C ALA A 21 4.35 -17.67 -10.40
N ALA A 22 4.52 -17.06 -11.57
CA ALA A 22 3.45 -16.77 -12.52
C ALA A 22 2.62 -18.02 -12.86
N ALA A 23 1.30 -17.88 -12.91
CA ALA A 23 0.40 -18.93 -13.34
C ALA A 23 0.56 -19.23 -14.85
N PRO A 24 0.44 -20.48 -15.29
CA PRO A 24 0.61 -20.83 -16.70
C PRO A 24 -0.57 -20.34 -17.55
N GLN A 25 -0.24 -19.75 -18.69
CA GLN A 25 -1.19 -19.31 -19.71
C GLN A 25 -2.05 -20.49 -20.22
N GLY A 26 -3.37 -20.34 -20.14
CA GLY A 26 -4.32 -21.33 -20.61
C GLY A 26 -4.28 -21.50 -22.12
N GLN A 27 -4.14 -22.75 -22.57
CA GLN A 27 -4.23 -23.16 -23.97
C GLN A 27 -5.63 -22.97 -24.51
N MET A 28 -5.77 -22.25 -25.63
CA MET A 28 -6.98 -22.26 -26.46
C MET A 28 -7.19 -23.66 -27.06
N ARG A 29 -8.35 -24.25 -26.82
CA ARG A 29 -8.82 -25.42 -27.57
C ARG A 29 -9.80 -24.95 -28.65
N GLU A 30 -9.47 -25.25 -29.91
CA GLU A 30 -10.38 -25.12 -31.03
C GLU A 30 -11.59 -26.02 -30.84
N CYS A 31 -12.79 -25.50 -31.08
CA CYS A 31 -14.02 -26.26 -31.06
C CYS A 31 -14.54 -26.48 -32.49
N GLU A 32 -14.56 -27.75 -32.89
CA GLU A 32 -15.07 -28.19 -34.19
C GLU A 32 -16.57 -27.94 -34.35
N ARG A 33 -16.95 -27.58 -35.59
CA ARG A 33 -18.34 -27.31 -35.99
C ARG A 33 -19.15 -28.60 -36.15
N GLY A 34 -20.10 -28.83 -35.25
CA GLY A 34 -21.20 -29.79 -35.42
C GLY A 34 -22.51 -29.06 -35.80
N ARG A 35 -23.21 -29.58 -36.80
CA ARG A 35 -24.47 -29.03 -37.34
C ARG A 35 -25.65 -29.27 -36.43
N GLY A 36 -26.47 -28.23 -36.19
CA GLY A 36 -27.94 -28.32 -36.04
C GLY A 36 -28.45 -28.54 -34.62
N SER A 37 -28.91 -27.48 -34.00
CA SER A 37 -30.26 -27.38 -33.37
C SER A 37 -30.37 -26.10 -32.51
N SER A 38 -31.53 -25.50 -32.57
CA SER A 38 -32.16 -24.46 -31.76
C SER A 38 -31.26 -23.81 -30.64
N LEU A 39 -30.77 -22.64 -30.90
CA LEU A 39 -30.07 -21.77 -29.93
C LEU A 39 -31.05 -21.31 -28.84
N LYS A 40 -31.09 -22.03 -27.71
CA LYS A 40 -31.48 -21.45 -26.46
C LYS A 40 -30.30 -20.59 -25.98
N TYR A 41 -30.42 -19.27 -26.11
CA TYR A 41 -29.46 -18.34 -25.49
C TYR A 41 -29.63 -18.51 -23.99
N ALA A 42 -28.77 -19.31 -23.39
CA ALA A 42 -28.50 -19.18 -21.95
C ALA A 42 -27.74 -17.86 -21.81
N VAL A 43 -28.41 -16.83 -21.34
CA VAL A 43 -27.74 -15.63 -20.83
C VAL A 43 -26.97 -16.12 -19.61
N MET A 44 -25.70 -16.47 -19.82
CA MET A 44 -24.78 -16.63 -18.71
C MET A 44 -24.68 -15.22 -18.08
N PRO A 45 -24.91 -15.08 -16.75
CA PRO A 45 -24.57 -13.82 -16.10
C PRO A 45 -23.12 -13.55 -16.45
N ALA A 46 -22.83 -12.36 -16.99
CA ALA A 46 -21.46 -11.90 -17.16
C ALA A 46 -20.88 -11.91 -15.74
N GLU A 47 -20.01 -12.88 -15.44
CA GLU A 47 -19.17 -12.81 -14.26
C GLU A 47 -18.38 -11.51 -14.46
N SER A 48 -18.74 -10.50 -13.69
CA SER A 48 -17.98 -9.26 -13.65
C SER A 48 -16.57 -9.64 -13.22
N ALA A 49 -15.58 -9.31 -14.05
CA ALA A 49 -14.19 -9.55 -13.71
C ALA A 49 -13.94 -8.98 -12.29
N PRO A 50 -13.22 -9.71 -11.44
CA PRO A 50 -12.96 -9.26 -10.08
C PRO A 50 -12.31 -7.87 -10.12
N ILE A 51 -12.84 -6.95 -9.32
CA ILE A 51 -12.31 -5.59 -9.23
C ILE A 51 -10.89 -5.69 -8.63
N ASN A 52 -9.90 -5.18 -9.34
CA ASN A 52 -8.53 -5.06 -8.82
C ASN A 52 -8.24 -3.59 -8.49
N LEU A 53 -8.07 -3.28 -7.21
CA LEU A 53 -7.78 -1.94 -6.70
C LEU A 53 -6.30 -1.75 -6.33
N THR A 54 -5.40 -2.62 -6.78
CA THR A 54 -3.95 -2.39 -6.65
C THR A 54 -3.61 -1.03 -7.26
N HIS A 55 -2.69 -0.30 -6.63
CA HIS A 55 -2.34 1.07 -7.03
C HIS A 55 -3.52 2.07 -6.95
N HIS A 56 -4.42 1.89 -5.99
CA HIS A 56 -5.47 2.86 -5.66
C HIS A 56 -5.28 3.39 -4.24
N PHE A 57 -5.84 4.54 -3.97
CA PHE A 57 -6.08 4.99 -2.61
C PHE A 57 -7.44 4.50 -2.13
N LEU A 58 -7.46 4.02 -0.87
CA LEU A 58 -8.68 3.95 -0.07
C LEU A 58 -8.70 5.18 0.83
N ILE A 59 -9.73 6.00 0.69
CA ILE A 59 -9.91 7.21 1.49
C ILE A 59 -11.03 6.94 2.47
N ALA A 60 -10.73 6.97 3.77
CA ALA A 60 -11.73 6.73 4.80
C ALA A 60 -12.85 7.77 4.73
N MET A 61 -14.10 7.31 4.69
CA MET A 61 -15.25 8.20 4.78
C MET A 61 -15.26 8.95 6.12
N PRO A 62 -15.73 10.21 6.17
CA PRO A 62 -15.76 10.99 7.41
C PRO A 62 -16.49 10.32 8.58
N GLY A 63 -17.46 9.44 8.29
CA GLY A 63 -18.20 8.67 9.28
C GLY A 63 -17.51 7.40 9.78
N LEU A 64 -16.32 7.06 9.26
CA LEU A 64 -15.57 5.89 9.74
C LEU A 64 -14.91 6.22 11.09
N GLU A 65 -15.46 5.67 12.18
CA GLU A 65 -15.03 5.96 13.56
C GLU A 65 -13.93 5.02 14.08
N ASP A 66 -13.37 4.15 13.24
CA ASP A 66 -12.27 3.27 13.62
C ASP A 66 -11.02 4.08 13.99
N GLU A 67 -10.41 3.79 15.15
CA GLU A 67 -9.26 4.55 15.69
C GLU A 67 -8.06 4.55 14.75
N SER A 68 -7.81 3.44 14.07
CA SER A 68 -6.67 3.28 13.14
C SER A 68 -6.96 3.96 11.79
N PHE A 69 -8.20 3.88 11.32
CA PHE A 69 -8.57 4.26 9.96
C PHE A 69 -9.31 5.58 9.84
N SER A 70 -9.84 6.16 10.93
CA SER A 70 -10.50 7.48 10.86
C SER A 70 -9.62 8.50 10.13
N ARG A 71 -10.15 9.13 9.07
CA ARG A 71 -9.47 10.10 8.21
C ARG A 71 -8.14 9.58 7.60
N SER A 72 -8.01 8.28 7.39
CA SER A 72 -6.83 7.71 6.74
C SER A 72 -6.93 7.76 5.22
N VAL A 73 -5.76 7.78 4.59
CA VAL A 73 -5.54 7.44 3.19
C VAL A 73 -4.64 6.21 3.17
N VAL A 74 -5.14 5.12 2.61
CA VAL A 74 -4.40 3.87 2.47
C VAL A 74 -4.01 3.70 1.01
N TYR A 75 -2.74 3.50 0.74
CA TYR A 75 -2.25 3.11 -0.57
C TYR A 75 -2.28 1.58 -0.68
N LEU A 76 -3.07 1.04 -1.62
CA LEU A 76 -3.17 -0.39 -1.85
C LEU A 76 -1.97 -0.89 -2.67
N CYS A 77 -1.13 -1.67 -2.02
CA CYS A 77 0.04 -2.30 -2.63
C CYS A 77 -0.31 -3.59 -3.37
N GLU A 78 -1.32 -4.30 -2.90
CA GLU A 78 -1.82 -5.54 -3.50
C GLU A 78 -3.33 -5.68 -3.24
N HIS A 79 -4.07 -6.12 -4.26
CA HIS A 79 -5.47 -6.52 -4.14
C HIS A 79 -5.76 -7.66 -5.11
N ASN A 80 -6.27 -8.76 -4.59
CA ASN A 80 -6.63 -9.97 -5.34
C ASN A 80 -7.73 -10.74 -4.62
N GLU A 81 -8.16 -11.89 -5.17
CA GLU A 81 -9.22 -12.73 -4.61
C GLU A 81 -8.97 -13.21 -3.17
N ARG A 82 -7.72 -13.20 -2.69
CA ARG A 82 -7.35 -13.60 -1.32
C ARG A 82 -7.40 -12.46 -0.33
N GLY A 83 -7.62 -11.23 -0.79
CA GLY A 83 -7.72 -10.03 0.02
C GLY A 83 -6.85 -8.89 -0.46
N ALA A 84 -6.56 -7.95 0.43
CA ALA A 84 -5.79 -6.76 0.11
C ALA A 84 -4.73 -6.44 1.18
N LEU A 85 -3.66 -5.77 0.73
CA LEU A 85 -2.60 -5.22 1.57
C LEU A 85 -2.39 -3.75 1.19
N GLY A 86 -2.31 -2.88 2.19
CA GLY A 86 -2.07 -1.46 1.97
C GLY A 86 -1.29 -0.80 3.10
N LEU A 87 -0.80 0.41 2.81
CA LEU A 87 -0.07 1.24 3.76
C LEU A 87 -0.82 2.55 3.99
N ILE A 88 -1.09 2.89 5.25
CA ILE A 88 -1.61 4.21 5.61
C ILE A 88 -0.48 5.22 5.39
N ILE A 89 -0.73 6.23 4.57
CA ILE A 89 0.29 7.20 4.14
C ILE A 89 0.15 8.59 4.77
N ASN A 90 -0.83 8.80 5.65
CA ASN A 90 -1.11 10.13 6.24
C ASN A 90 -1.19 10.13 7.77
N LYS A 91 -0.64 9.13 8.43
CA LYS A 91 -0.60 9.05 9.91
C LYS A 91 0.84 9.07 10.40
N PRO A 92 1.42 10.23 10.77
CA PRO A 92 2.76 10.29 11.30
C PRO A 92 2.85 9.58 12.66
N SER A 93 3.95 8.90 12.93
CA SER A 93 4.29 8.40 14.25
C SER A 93 5.05 9.48 15.04
N THR A 94 5.47 9.16 16.26
CA THR A 94 6.38 10.00 17.07
C THR A 94 7.85 9.73 16.76
N LEU A 95 8.15 8.86 15.78
CA LEU A 95 9.51 8.42 15.45
C LEU A 95 9.96 9.08 14.15
N SER A 96 11.06 9.84 14.18
CA SER A 96 11.71 10.32 12.96
C SER A 96 12.50 9.20 12.28
N LEU A 97 12.72 9.32 10.97
CA LEU A 97 13.55 8.38 10.21
C LEU A 97 14.97 8.30 10.78
N GLN A 98 15.55 9.43 11.17
CA GLN A 98 16.85 9.47 11.83
C GLN A 98 16.87 8.65 13.13
N SER A 99 15.82 8.77 13.95
CA SER A 99 15.71 8.01 15.19
C SER A 99 15.50 6.51 14.94
N LEU A 100 14.78 6.15 13.87
CA LEU A 100 14.61 4.76 13.46
C LEU A 100 15.96 4.15 13.05
N LEU A 101 16.70 4.82 12.16
CA LEU A 101 18.02 4.36 11.70
C LEU A 101 19.01 4.24 12.87
N SER A 102 19.03 5.20 13.78
CA SER A 102 19.89 5.14 14.97
C SER A 102 19.61 3.93 15.87
N LYS A 103 18.34 3.46 15.95
CA LYS A 103 17.97 2.27 16.73
C LYS A 103 18.50 0.96 16.12
N ILE A 104 18.83 0.96 14.85
CA ILE A 104 19.39 -0.19 14.14
C ILE A 104 20.87 0.01 13.79
N ASP A 105 21.53 0.94 14.49
CA ASP A 105 22.94 1.27 14.36
C ASP A 105 23.35 1.74 12.94
N LEU A 106 22.46 2.47 12.26
CA LEU A 106 22.71 3.08 10.97
C LEU A 106 22.71 4.61 11.08
N PRO A 107 23.68 5.32 10.44
CA PRO A 107 23.62 6.77 10.31
C PRO A 107 22.54 7.18 9.31
N LEU A 108 22.12 8.44 9.30
CA LEU A 108 21.32 8.99 8.21
C LEU A 108 22.26 9.74 7.25
N GLY A 109 22.58 9.12 6.12
CA GLY A 109 23.47 9.69 5.10
C GLY A 109 22.78 10.63 4.10
N ARG A 110 21.42 10.76 4.19
CA ARG A 110 20.61 11.62 3.32
C ARG A 110 20.03 12.79 4.09
N GLU A 111 20.59 13.99 3.84
CA GLU A 111 20.16 15.23 4.52
C GLU A 111 18.72 15.63 4.16
N ASP A 112 18.29 15.32 2.95
CA ASP A 112 16.93 15.60 2.46
C ASP A 112 15.84 14.84 3.24
N LEU A 113 16.17 13.73 3.90
CA LEU A 113 15.24 12.92 4.69
C LEU A 113 15.29 13.22 6.20
N GLN A 114 16.06 14.20 6.64
CA GLN A 114 16.24 14.50 8.06
C GLN A 114 14.94 14.88 8.78
N ALA A 115 14.05 15.58 8.09
CA ALA A 115 12.77 16.02 8.63
C ALA A 115 11.68 14.94 8.55
N ASP A 116 11.96 13.82 7.87
CA ASP A 116 10.94 12.81 7.60
C ASP A 116 10.56 12.03 8.85
N MET A 117 9.26 11.88 9.02
CA MET A 117 8.69 11.06 10.08
C MET A 117 8.36 9.68 9.53
N VAL A 118 8.61 8.66 10.34
CA VAL A 118 8.09 7.31 10.08
C VAL A 118 6.59 7.34 10.26
N LEU A 119 5.84 6.77 9.32
CA LEU A 119 4.38 6.74 9.39
C LEU A 119 3.89 5.47 10.10
N ARG A 120 2.68 5.53 10.64
CA ARG A 120 1.93 4.37 11.10
C ARG A 120 1.21 3.78 9.89
N GLY A 121 1.77 2.71 9.30
CA GLY A 121 1.27 2.11 8.07
C GLY A 121 0.00 1.28 8.22
N GLY A 122 -0.37 0.93 9.45
CA GLY A 122 -1.59 0.19 9.77
C GLY A 122 -1.50 -0.56 11.09
N PRO A 123 -2.59 -1.24 11.50
CA PRO A 123 -2.68 -1.91 12.80
C PRO A 123 -1.96 -3.27 12.86
N VAL A 124 -1.57 -3.85 11.71
CA VAL A 124 -0.99 -5.19 11.64
C VAL A 124 0.54 -5.09 11.70
N GLN A 125 1.19 -5.91 12.53
CA GLN A 125 2.66 -5.97 12.69
C GLN A 125 3.32 -4.59 12.85
N THR A 126 2.88 -3.83 13.83
CA THR A 126 3.29 -2.43 14.06
C THR A 126 4.78 -2.22 14.39
N ASP A 127 5.51 -3.30 14.63
CA ASP A 127 6.96 -3.36 14.82
C ASP A 127 7.75 -3.64 13.53
N ARG A 128 7.05 -3.95 12.43
CA ARG A 128 7.66 -4.27 11.15
C ARG A 128 7.71 -3.03 10.24
N GLY A 129 8.90 -2.83 9.62
CA GLY A 129 9.13 -1.74 8.67
C GLY A 129 8.72 -2.10 7.24
N PHE A 130 8.13 -1.13 6.56
CA PHE A 130 7.81 -1.15 5.13
C PHE A 130 8.32 0.15 4.51
N VAL A 131 9.01 0.04 3.39
CA VAL A 131 9.54 1.18 2.65
C VAL A 131 8.88 1.21 1.28
N LEU A 132 8.03 2.20 1.07
CA LEU A 132 7.42 2.47 -0.24
C LEU A 132 8.31 3.46 -0.99
N HIS A 133 8.65 3.17 -2.23
CA HIS A 133 9.65 3.96 -2.96
C HIS A 133 9.51 3.88 -4.48
N ASP A 134 10.19 4.79 -5.17
CA ASP A 134 10.39 4.69 -6.63
C ASP A 134 11.26 3.46 -6.95
N PRO A 135 11.02 2.79 -8.09
CA PRO A 135 11.87 1.70 -8.53
C PRO A 135 13.28 2.21 -8.85
N ILE A 136 14.26 1.37 -8.56
CA ILE A 136 15.65 1.63 -8.96
C ILE A 136 15.91 0.86 -10.25
N ILE A 137 16.25 1.58 -11.30
CA ILE A 137 16.63 1.00 -12.59
C ILE A 137 18.08 0.50 -12.47
N ILE A 138 18.27 -0.80 -12.55
CA ILE A 138 19.58 -1.43 -12.62
C ILE A 138 19.93 -1.65 -14.10
N GLU A 139 20.98 -0.99 -14.59
CA GLU A 139 21.42 -1.19 -15.97
C GLU A 139 21.81 -2.65 -16.20
N GLY A 140 21.15 -3.30 -17.18
CA GLY A 140 21.41 -4.70 -17.54
C GLY A 140 20.68 -5.75 -16.68
N ALA A 141 19.90 -5.35 -15.69
CA ALA A 141 19.03 -6.26 -14.95
C ALA A 141 17.84 -6.75 -15.80
N LYS A 142 17.31 -7.92 -15.45
CA LYS A 142 16.07 -8.43 -16.03
C LYS A 142 14.88 -7.63 -15.45
N GLU A 143 13.76 -7.59 -16.18
CA GLU A 143 12.54 -6.85 -15.77
C GLU A 143 12.01 -7.25 -14.38
N ASP A 144 12.31 -8.47 -13.92
CA ASP A 144 11.87 -8.99 -12.61
C ASP A 144 12.91 -8.83 -11.51
N GLU A 145 14.03 -8.14 -11.75
CA GLU A 145 15.13 -8.03 -10.80
C GLU A 145 15.04 -6.70 -10.03
N SER A 146 14.59 -6.77 -8.79
CA SER A 146 14.54 -5.62 -7.88
C SER A 146 15.90 -5.34 -7.26
N ALA A 147 16.19 -4.05 -6.99
CA ALA A 147 17.45 -3.61 -6.39
C ALA A 147 17.65 -4.12 -4.95
N TYR A 148 16.55 -4.44 -4.26
CA TYR A 148 16.54 -4.88 -2.87
C TYR A 148 15.87 -6.23 -2.71
N ALA A 149 16.32 -7.00 -1.72
CA ALA A 149 15.64 -8.23 -1.34
C ALA A 149 14.23 -7.94 -0.80
N SER A 150 13.34 -8.93 -0.87
CA SER A 150 11.97 -8.82 -0.32
C SER A 150 11.20 -7.58 -0.80
N THR A 151 11.28 -7.31 -2.10
CA THR A 151 10.57 -6.22 -2.76
C THR A 151 9.33 -6.73 -3.50
N LEU A 152 8.22 -6.04 -3.31
CA LEU A 152 7.00 -6.18 -4.09
C LEU A 152 6.93 -5.06 -5.11
N THR A 153 6.98 -5.40 -6.40
CA THR A 153 6.72 -4.46 -7.48
C THR A 153 5.22 -4.25 -7.62
N ILE A 154 4.77 -3.01 -7.53
CA ILE A 154 3.36 -2.64 -7.55
C ILE A 154 3.02 -2.16 -8.96
N PRO A 155 1.97 -2.71 -9.62
CA PRO A 155 1.45 -2.15 -10.85
C PRO A 155 1.20 -0.64 -10.70
N GLY A 156 1.74 0.18 -11.60
CA GLY A 156 1.71 1.64 -11.47
C GLY A 156 3.09 2.27 -11.18
N GLY A 157 4.13 1.42 -11.05
CA GLY A 157 5.52 1.85 -11.06
C GLY A 157 6.08 2.28 -9.70
N LEU A 158 5.57 1.72 -8.60
CA LEU A 158 6.18 1.84 -7.28
C LEU A 158 6.64 0.47 -6.78
N GLU A 159 7.52 0.49 -5.80
CA GLU A 159 8.01 -0.70 -5.12
C GLU A 159 7.82 -0.57 -3.61
N MET A 160 7.54 -1.70 -2.96
CA MET A 160 7.47 -1.80 -1.51
C MET A 160 8.49 -2.83 -1.04
N THR A 161 9.48 -2.40 -0.28
CA THR A 161 10.55 -3.25 0.25
C THR A 161 10.40 -3.45 1.75
N THR A 162 10.64 -4.69 2.22
CA THR A 162 10.60 -5.03 3.65
C THR A 162 11.95 -5.51 4.18
N SER A 163 12.98 -5.56 3.36
CA SER A 163 14.34 -5.92 3.76
C SER A 163 15.13 -4.70 4.26
N LYS A 164 16.18 -4.96 5.05
CA LYS A 164 16.99 -3.92 5.69
C LYS A 164 17.91 -3.19 4.71
N ASP A 165 18.24 -3.82 3.59
CA ASP A 165 19.20 -3.33 2.59
C ASP A 165 18.81 -1.97 1.99
N VAL A 166 17.52 -1.68 1.81
CA VAL A 166 17.04 -0.36 1.38
C VAL A 166 17.35 0.71 2.44
N LEU A 167 17.21 0.39 3.74
CA LEU A 167 17.57 1.32 4.83
C LEU A 167 19.08 1.50 4.93
N GLU A 168 19.86 0.47 4.67
CA GLU A 168 21.31 0.54 4.58
C GLU A 168 21.77 1.43 3.41
N ALA A 169 21.12 1.31 2.26
CA ALA A 169 21.38 2.19 1.12
C ALA A 169 21.09 3.68 1.47
N ILE A 170 19.95 3.96 2.09
CA ILE A 170 19.58 5.31 2.57
C ILE A 170 20.62 5.83 3.58
N ALA A 171 21.06 4.97 4.50
CA ALA A 171 22.05 5.31 5.51
C ALA A 171 23.40 5.71 4.92
N HIS A 172 23.78 5.17 3.78
CA HIS A 172 25.00 5.49 3.06
C HIS A 172 24.85 6.62 2.03
N GLY A 173 23.75 7.36 2.06
CA GLY A 173 23.53 8.49 1.16
C GLY A 173 23.07 8.09 -0.25
N ALA A 174 22.66 6.81 -0.42
CA ALA A 174 22.16 6.25 -1.67
C ALA A 174 20.65 5.91 -1.54
N GLY A 175 20.19 4.96 -2.32
CA GLY A 175 18.82 4.45 -2.25
C GLY A 175 17.85 5.12 -3.23
N PRO A 176 16.55 4.83 -3.12
CA PRO A 176 15.54 5.38 -4.01
C PRO A 176 15.44 6.89 -3.88
N ARG A 177 15.07 7.57 -4.97
CA ARG A 177 14.94 9.03 -4.98
C ARG A 177 13.87 9.49 -3.98
N ARG A 178 12.69 8.91 -4.05
CA ARG A 178 11.57 9.20 -3.16
C ARG A 178 11.25 7.98 -2.32
N VAL A 179 11.04 8.19 -1.05
CA VAL A 179 10.79 7.12 -0.10
C VAL A 179 9.79 7.55 0.97
N VAL A 180 8.94 6.64 1.40
CA VAL A 180 8.10 6.75 2.59
C VAL A 180 8.32 5.52 3.44
N VAL A 181 8.70 5.71 4.69
CA VAL A 181 8.92 4.61 5.65
C VAL A 181 7.72 4.50 6.59
N THR A 182 7.17 3.31 6.71
CA THR A 182 6.04 3.03 7.60
C THR A 182 6.37 1.91 8.57
N LEU A 183 5.69 1.90 9.72
CA LEU A 183 5.64 0.77 10.64
C LEU A 183 4.23 0.19 10.63
N GLY A 184 4.16 -1.14 10.45
CA GLY A 184 2.89 -1.84 10.28
C GLY A 184 2.27 -1.64 8.91
N TYR A 185 1.18 -2.36 8.69
CA TYR A 185 0.40 -2.33 7.45
C TYR A 185 -1.09 -2.56 7.74
N ALA A 186 -1.94 -2.27 6.77
CA ALA A 186 -3.35 -2.61 6.76
C ALA A 186 -3.57 -3.84 5.87
N SER A 187 -4.43 -4.75 6.31
CA SER A 187 -4.80 -5.93 5.53
C SER A 187 -6.28 -6.23 5.65
N TRP A 188 -6.83 -6.71 4.56
CA TRP A 188 -8.19 -7.19 4.43
C TRP A 188 -8.17 -8.65 3.99
N GLY A 189 -8.96 -9.50 4.62
CA GLY A 189 -9.18 -10.88 4.17
C GLY A 189 -10.00 -10.95 2.89
N GLU A 190 -10.16 -12.16 2.37
CA GLU A 190 -11.00 -12.45 1.19
C GLU A 190 -12.39 -11.85 1.33
N GLY A 191 -12.82 -11.01 0.38
CA GLY A 191 -14.13 -10.35 0.33
C GLY A 191 -14.37 -9.24 1.36
N GLN A 192 -13.44 -9.02 2.31
CA GLN A 192 -13.62 -8.04 3.37
C GLN A 192 -13.62 -6.61 2.82
N LEU A 193 -12.65 -6.29 1.96
CA LEU A 193 -12.56 -4.95 1.37
C LEU A 193 -13.78 -4.63 0.52
N GLU A 194 -14.25 -5.60 -0.26
CA GLU A 194 -15.46 -5.48 -1.10
C GLU A 194 -16.71 -5.22 -0.25
N SER A 195 -16.82 -5.90 0.90
CA SER A 195 -17.91 -5.67 1.86
C SER A 195 -17.87 -4.25 2.41
N GLU A 196 -16.70 -3.79 2.88
CA GLU A 196 -16.51 -2.45 3.43
C GLU A 196 -16.76 -1.34 2.37
N LEU A 197 -16.40 -1.60 1.10
CA LEU A 197 -16.74 -0.71 -0.02
C LEU A 197 -18.25 -0.66 -0.26
N GLY A 198 -18.93 -1.81 -0.19
CA GLY A 198 -20.40 -1.90 -0.28
C GLY A 198 -21.11 -1.14 0.84
N GLU A 199 -20.52 -1.08 2.02
CA GLU A 199 -20.99 -0.34 3.18
C GLU A 199 -20.61 1.15 3.14
N SER A 200 -19.96 1.60 2.06
CA SER A 200 -19.49 2.98 1.91
C SER A 200 -18.49 3.43 2.99
N ALA A 201 -17.68 2.51 3.53
CA ALA A 201 -16.62 2.86 4.47
C ALA A 201 -15.45 3.58 3.79
N TRP A 202 -15.23 3.32 2.51
CA TRP A 202 -14.11 3.80 1.72
C TRP A 202 -14.55 4.41 0.40
N LEU A 203 -13.88 5.50 0.02
CA LEU A 203 -13.83 5.99 -1.36
C LEU A 203 -12.56 5.45 -2.02
N THR A 204 -12.63 5.19 -3.33
CA THR A 204 -11.49 4.69 -4.11
C THR A 204 -11.15 5.63 -5.26
N VAL A 205 -9.86 5.83 -5.50
CA VAL A 205 -9.36 6.61 -6.62
C VAL A 205 -7.99 6.07 -7.03
N ASN A 206 -7.63 6.15 -8.30
CA ASN A 206 -6.28 5.84 -8.76
C ASN A 206 -5.25 6.63 -7.95
N ALA A 207 -4.19 5.98 -7.51
CA ALA A 207 -3.16 6.64 -6.73
C ALA A 207 -2.34 7.59 -7.60
N ASP A 208 -2.06 8.77 -7.06
CA ASP A 208 -1.13 9.72 -7.62
C ASP A 208 0.14 9.73 -6.74
N PRO A 209 1.31 9.33 -7.28
CA PRO A 209 2.57 9.36 -6.53
C PRO A 209 2.92 10.72 -5.94
N GLN A 210 2.44 11.83 -6.50
CA GLN A 210 2.63 13.16 -5.93
C GLN A 210 1.94 13.30 -4.57
N VAL A 211 0.80 12.65 -4.37
CA VAL A 211 0.12 12.64 -3.06
C VAL A 211 0.96 11.89 -2.03
N ILE A 212 1.65 10.83 -2.44
CA ILE A 212 2.45 9.98 -1.54
C ILE A 212 3.74 10.69 -1.12
N PHE A 213 4.46 11.28 -2.08
CA PHE A 213 5.84 11.71 -1.86
C PHE A 213 6.00 13.24 -1.75
N ASP A 214 5.20 14.01 -2.49
CA ASP A 214 5.43 15.45 -2.64
C ASP A 214 4.42 16.29 -1.85
N THR A 215 3.38 15.65 -1.26
CA THR A 215 2.37 16.34 -0.46
C THR A 215 2.70 16.19 1.05
N PRO A 216 2.66 17.27 1.85
CA PRO A 216 2.78 17.20 3.31
C PRO A 216 1.80 16.20 3.91
N VAL A 217 2.25 15.43 4.91
CA VAL A 217 1.51 14.28 5.45
C VAL A 217 0.10 14.68 5.91
N GLU A 218 -0.04 15.83 6.54
CA GLU A 218 -1.31 16.38 7.04
C GLU A 218 -2.28 16.81 5.94
N GLU A 219 -1.77 17.09 4.73
CA GLU A 219 -2.58 17.53 3.59
C GLU A 219 -3.02 16.36 2.68
N ARG A 220 -2.39 15.19 2.82
CA ARG A 220 -2.62 14.03 1.94
C ARG A 220 -4.08 13.61 1.88
N TYR A 221 -4.80 13.66 3.00
CA TYR A 221 -6.23 13.33 3.03
C TYR A 221 -7.05 14.26 2.13
N ASN A 222 -6.86 15.56 2.29
CA ASN A 222 -7.59 16.56 1.48
C ASN A 222 -7.16 16.48 0.01
N LYS A 223 -5.89 16.22 -0.25
CA LYS A 223 -5.37 16.09 -1.62
C LYS A 223 -5.93 14.86 -2.32
N ALA A 224 -5.98 13.70 -1.63
CA ALA A 224 -6.58 12.48 -2.15
C ALA A 224 -8.08 12.66 -2.43
N MET A 225 -8.83 13.31 -1.53
CA MET A 225 -10.22 13.69 -1.77
C MET A 225 -10.38 14.58 -2.99
N GLY A 226 -9.46 15.52 -3.18
CA GLY A 226 -9.42 16.41 -4.34
C GLY A 226 -9.27 15.68 -5.68
N LEU A 227 -8.64 14.50 -5.73
CA LEU A 227 -8.58 13.66 -6.94
C LEU A 227 -9.98 13.19 -7.40
N LEU A 228 -10.92 13.07 -6.48
CA LEU A 228 -12.33 12.78 -6.75
C LEU A 228 -13.18 14.04 -7.03
N GLY A 229 -12.58 15.23 -7.01
CA GLY A 229 -13.32 16.49 -7.08
C GLY A 229 -14.12 16.79 -5.81
N LEU A 230 -13.86 16.07 -4.72
CA LEU A 230 -14.58 16.19 -3.46
C LEU A 230 -13.80 17.05 -2.45
N GLN A 231 -14.55 17.69 -1.57
CA GLN A 231 -14.01 18.38 -0.41
C GLN A 231 -14.60 17.74 0.87
N PRO A 232 -13.85 17.64 1.97
CA PRO A 232 -14.32 16.94 3.17
C PRO A 232 -15.70 17.42 3.70
N TRP A 233 -16.01 18.70 3.56
CA TRP A 233 -17.32 19.23 4.01
C TRP A 233 -18.51 18.80 3.13
N MET A 234 -18.28 18.32 1.88
CA MET A 234 -19.33 17.82 0.99
C MET A 234 -19.85 16.45 1.44
N LEU A 235 -19.11 15.77 2.29
CA LEU A 235 -19.43 14.43 2.81
C LEU A 235 -19.93 14.49 4.26
N SER A 236 -20.56 15.59 4.66
CA SER A 236 -21.17 15.69 5.99
C SER A 236 -22.24 14.60 6.17
N PRO A 237 -22.26 13.89 7.32
CA PRO A 237 -23.31 12.90 7.62
C PRO A 237 -24.72 13.51 7.66
N GLU A 238 -24.84 14.83 7.76
CA GLU A 238 -26.14 15.55 7.73
C GLU A 238 -26.66 15.81 6.30
N ALA A 239 -25.89 15.55 5.24
CA ALA A 239 -26.28 15.81 3.86
C ALA A 239 -27.23 14.76 3.25
N GLY A 240 -27.67 13.77 4.01
CA GLY A 240 -28.49 12.63 3.56
C GLY A 240 -29.99 12.70 3.89
N HIS A 241 -30.50 13.83 4.39
CA HIS A 241 -31.94 14.01 4.69
C HIS A 241 -32.51 15.17 3.89
N ALA A 242 -32.84 14.91 2.64
CA ALA A 242 -33.70 15.73 1.82
C ALA A 242 -34.79 14.86 1.16
#